data_9acdc2a5723638c27f46af426f101417
#
_entry.id   9acdc2a5723638c27f46af426f101417
#
_cell.length_a   1.000
_cell.length_b   1.000
_cell.length_c   1.000
_cell.angle_alpha   90.00
_cell.angle_beta   90.00
_cell.angle_gamma   90.00
#
_symmetry.space_group_name_H-M   'P 1'
#
loop_
_entity.id
_entity.type
_entity.pdbx_description
1 polymer ?
#
loop_
_entity_poly.entity_id
_entity_poly.type
_entity_poly.pdbx_seq_one_letter_code
_entity_poly.pdbx_strand_id
1 'polypeptide(L)'
;HLVGSDYFGNGHCPEGWNPDYWYDMKTYLDELSDEDKVKSRDPKESYKIDFSEKFTYAYRCSERAIKYLETYKDKDFFLSVSYDEPHGPSLCPAPFNHMYDGFKFDDCPNFQDDLSKKPFMQRLWAGKKLHAAKDEINKSSDGLSLFLGCNSFVDYEIGRVLDKIKEVAPDAMVIFTSDHGDMLGAHRLFSKNAAAHKEGAN
;
A
#
# COMPACT_ATOMS: atom_id res chain seq x y z
N HIS A 1 0.45 13.42 5.42
CA HIS A 1 0.43 13.00 6.83
C HIS A 1 0.95 14.13 7.70
N LEU A 2 0.06 14.83 8.39
CA LEU A 2 0.44 16.05 9.12
C LEU A 2 0.89 15.75 10.55
N VAL A 3 0.31 14.75 11.18
CA VAL A 3 0.68 14.29 12.53
C VAL A 3 0.41 12.79 12.69
N GLY A 4 1.05 12.13 13.65
CA GLY A 4 0.91 10.69 13.86
C GLY A 4 -0.53 10.22 14.11
N SER A 5 -1.36 11.06 14.72
CA SER A 5 -2.79 10.77 14.91
C SER A 5 -3.59 10.75 13.61
N ASP A 6 -3.17 11.51 12.61
CA ASP A 6 -3.86 11.56 11.32
C ASP A 6 -3.48 10.35 10.45
N TYR A 7 -2.28 9.80 10.65
CA TYR A 7 -1.82 8.62 9.92
C TYR A 7 -2.63 7.37 10.25
N PHE A 8 -2.92 7.14 11.52
CA PHE A 8 -3.70 5.98 11.94
C PHE A 8 -5.21 6.24 11.94
N GLY A 9 -5.62 7.47 11.71
CA GLY A 9 -6.96 7.90 12.00
C GLY A 9 -7.25 7.88 13.50
N ASN A 10 -8.37 8.43 13.89
CA ASN A 10 -8.84 8.48 15.27
C ASN A 10 -10.24 7.90 15.44
N GLY A 11 -10.80 7.30 14.39
CA GLY A 11 -12.15 6.75 14.36
C GLY A 11 -13.22 7.86 14.34
N HIS A 12 -12.84 9.11 14.08
CA HIS A 12 -13.76 10.24 14.06
C HIS A 12 -13.91 10.79 12.64
N CYS A 13 -15.15 10.85 12.15
CA CYS A 13 -15.44 11.41 10.84
C CYS A 13 -15.31 12.96 10.89
N PRO A 14 -14.45 13.55 10.05
CA PRO A 14 -14.36 15.01 9.98
C PRO A 14 -15.65 15.65 9.48
N GLU A 15 -15.86 16.92 9.85
CA GLU A 15 -16.98 17.69 9.37
C GLU A 15 -17.02 17.76 7.84
N GLY A 16 -18.19 17.61 7.26
CA GLY A 16 -18.42 17.63 5.81
C GLY A 16 -18.32 16.28 5.13
N TRP A 17 -17.89 15.24 5.83
CA TRP A 17 -17.87 13.87 5.32
C TRP A 17 -19.06 13.07 5.81
N ASN A 18 -19.42 12.00 5.08
CA ASN A 18 -20.51 11.12 5.48
C ASN A 18 -20.03 10.11 6.53
N PRO A 19 -20.56 10.16 7.78
CA PRO A 19 -20.08 9.30 8.85
C PRO A 19 -20.39 7.81 8.63
N ASP A 20 -21.42 7.46 7.86
CA ASP A 20 -21.79 6.07 7.60
C ASP A 20 -20.79 5.36 6.69
N TYR A 21 -20.00 6.15 5.94
CA TYR A 21 -19.01 5.65 4.98
C TYR A 21 -17.58 6.04 5.34
N TRP A 22 -17.40 6.87 6.38
CA TRP A 22 -16.05 7.17 6.85
C TRP A 22 -15.36 5.90 7.31
N TYR A 23 -14.13 5.71 6.83
CA TYR A 23 -13.32 4.55 7.17
C TYR A 23 -11.86 4.94 7.27
N ASP A 24 -11.25 4.65 8.39
CA ASP A 24 -9.86 4.90 8.65
C ASP A 24 -9.19 3.70 9.32
N MET A 25 -7.89 3.75 9.52
CA MET A 25 -7.12 2.65 10.12
C MET A 25 -7.59 2.33 11.54
N LYS A 26 -8.03 3.32 12.31
CA LYS A 26 -8.57 3.08 13.66
C LYS A 26 -9.86 2.27 13.59
N THR A 27 -10.77 2.66 12.72
CA THR A 27 -12.04 1.92 12.51
C THR A 27 -11.77 0.49 12.07
N TYR A 28 -10.84 0.30 11.12
CA TYR A 28 -10.41 -1.03 10.70
C TYR A 28 -9.90 -1.87 11.86
N LEU A 29 -8.99 -1.33 12.66
CA LEU A 29 -8.43 -2.07 13.80
C LEU A 29 -9.48 -2.38 14.87
N ASP A 30 -10.44 -1.50 15.09
CA ASP A 30 -11.52 -1.73 16.06
C ASP A 30 -12.49 -2.84 15.60
N GLU A 31 -12.59 -3.08 14.29
CA GLU A 31 -13.38 -4.18 13.72
C GLU A 31 -12.67 -5.55 13.81
N LEU A 32 -11.38 -5.58 14.10
CA LEU A 32 -10.61 -6.81 14.23
C LEU A 32 -10.67 -7.37 15.67
N SER A 33 -10.63 -8.69 15.80
CA SER A 33 -10.35 -9.34 17.07
C SER A 33 -8.93 -8.99 17.56
N ASP A 34 -8.65 -9.18 18.86
CA ASP A 34 -7.28 -8.91 19.37
C ASP A 34 -6.24 -9.84 18.74
N GLU A 35 -6.59 -11.07 18.42
CA GLU A 35 -5.75 -12.00 17.69
C GLU A 35 -5.45 -11.50 16.27
N ASP A 36 -6.48 -11.02 15.56
CA ASP A 36 -6.32 -10.50 14.20
C ASP A 36 -5.55 -9.18 14.16
N LYS A 37 -5.66 -8.33 15.20
CA LYS A 37 -4.82 -7.14 15.34
C LYS A 37 -3.34 -7.50 15.39
N VAL A 38 -2.97 -8.55 16.12
CA VAL A 38 -1.58 -9.04 16.17
C VAL A 38 -1.16 -9.54 14.80
N LYS A 39 -1.95 -10.38 14.14
CA LYS A 39 -1.67 -10.90 12.79
C LYS A 39 -1.52 -9.78 11.78
N SER A 40 -2.33 -8.72 11.86
CA SER A 40 -2.26 -7.58 10.93
C SER A 40 -0.96 -6.78 11.03
N ARG A 41 -0.11 -7.06 12.00
CA ARG A 41 1.17 -6.36 12.23
C ARG A 41 2.39 -7.26 12.08
N ASP A 42 2.21 -8.57 11.91
CA ASP A 42 3.32 -9.50 11.78
C ASP A 42 3.52 -9.97 10.32
N PRO A 43 4.53 -9.42 9.61
CA PRO A 43 4.81 -9.82 8.23
C PRO A 43 5.27 -11.27 8.11
N LYS A 44 5.80 -11.89 9.16
CA LYS A 44 6.26 -13.29 9.11
C LYS A 44 5.09 -14.27 9.10
N GLU A 45 3.99 -13.90 9.69
CA GLU A 45 2.79 -14.73 9.68
C GLU A 45 2.03 -14.63 8.34
N SER A 46 2.16 -13.52 7.61
CA SER A 46 1.48 -13.34 6.32
C SER A 46 1.93 -14.36 5.25
N TYR A 47 3.14 -14.89 5.34
CA TYR A 47 3.61 -15.99 4.49
C TYR A 47 3.04 -17.36 4.85
N LYS A 48 2.55 -17.52 6.07
CA LYS A 48 2.17 -18.82 6.62
C LYS A 48 0.68 -19.06 6.66
N ILE A 49 -0.10 -17.99 6.56
CA ILE A 49 -1.55 -18.06 6.78
C ILE A 49 -2.26 -17.59 5.53
N ASP A 50 -3.01 -18.49 4.89
CA ASP A 50 -4.04 -18.14 3.93
C ASP A 50 -5.19 -17.49 4.70
N PHE A 51 -5.24 -16.17 4.72
CA PHE A 51 -6.36 -15.43 5.27
C PHE A 51 -7.32 -14.99 4.17
N SER A 52 -8.58 -14.83 4.54
CA SER A 52 -9.59 -14.29 3.63
C SER A 52 -9.28 -12.85 3.25
N GLU A 53 -9.57 -12.46 2.01
CA GLU A 53 -9.51 -11.08 1.55
C GLU A 53 -10.26 -10.12 2.50
N LYS A 54 -11.38 -10.57 3.10
CA LYS A 54 -12.19 -9.82 4.06
C LYS A 54 -11.42 -9.33 5.30
N PHE A 55 -10.27 -9.93 5.57
CA PHE A 55 -9.37 -9.51 6.63
C PHE A 55 -8.66 -8.19 6.29
N THR A 56 -8.44 -7.90 5.01
CA THR A 56 -7.62 -6.78 4.55
C THR A 56 -8.34 -5.42 4.65
N TYR A 57 -7.55 -4.36 4.81
CA TYR A 57 -8.07 -3.00 4.77
C TYR A 57 -8.62 -2.67 3.37
N ALA A 58 -7.88 -3.04 2.31
CA ALA A 58 -8.27 -2.77 0.93
C ALA A 58 -9.65 -3.35 0.57
N TYR A 59 -9.89 -4.63 0.87
CA TYR A 59 -11.20 -5.24 0.63
C TYR A 59 -12.32 -4.44 1.32
N ARG A 60 -12.13 -4.08 2.59
CA ARG A 60 -13.15 -3.36 3.38
C ARG A 60 -13.39 -1.94 2.84
N CYS A 61 -12.35 -1.26 2.34
CA CYS A 61 -12.49 0.01 1.64
C CYS A 61 -13.30 -0.14 0.36
N SER A 62 -13.00 -1.15 -0.46
CA SER A 62 -13.72 -1.42 -1.71
C SER A 62 -15.20 -1.75 -1.47
N GLU A 63 -15.51 -2.60 -0.49
CA GLU A 63 -16.90 -2.92 -0.13
C GLU A 63 -17.69 -1.67 0.29
N ARG A 64 -17.09 -0.78 1.09
CA ARG A 64 -17.72 0.48 1.47
C ARG A 64 -17.91 1.42 0.28
N ALA A 65 -16.92 1.52 -0.60
CA ALA A 65 -17.00 2.32 -1.82
C ALA A 65 -18.11 1.81 -2.77
N ILE A 66 -18.18 0.49 -2.98
CA ILE A 66 -19.20 -0.15 -3.81
C ILE A 66 -20.60 0.13 -3.22
N LYS A 67 -20.77 -0.07 -1.92
CA LYS A 67 -22.04 0.22 -1.24
C LYS A 67 -22.43 1.69 -1.34
N TYR A 68 -21.46 2.60 -1.22
CA TYR A 68 -21.69 4.04 -1.42
C TYR A 68 -22.20 4.33 -2.82
N LEU A 69 -21.53 3.83 -3.84
CA LEU A 69 -21.89 4.02 -5.25
C LEU A 69 -23.30 3.50 -5.54
N GLU A 70 -23.67 2.33 -5.03
CA GLU A 70 -25.05 1.79 -5.17
C GLU A 70 -26.09 2.66 -4.50
N THR A 71 -25.75 3.22 -3.34
CA THR A 71 -26.68 4.05 -2.54
C THR A 71 -26.90 5.43 -3.17
N TYR A 72 -25.86 6.01 -3.78
CA TYR A 72 -25.87 7.39 -4.26
C TYR A 72 -25.79 7.52 -5.79
N LYS A 73 -26.00 6.42 -6.54
CA LYS A 73 -25.89 6.39 -8.02
C LYS A 73 -26.73 7.45 -8.74
N ASP A 74 -27.84 7.88 -8.17
CA ASP A 74 -28.79 8.85 -8.74
C ASP A 74 -28.55 10.28 -8.21
N LYS A 75 -27.41 10.56 -7.57
CA LYS A 75 -27.08 11.84 -6.96
C LYS A 75 -25.69 12.30 -7.37
N ASP A 76 -25.48 13.59 -7.35
CA ASP A 76 -24.11 14.14 -7.41
C ASP A 76 -23.35 13.76 -6.16
N PHE A 77 -22.12 13.25 -6.33
CA PHE A 77 -21.28 12.83 -5.21
C PHE A 77 -19.81 13.15 -5.44
N PHE A 78 -19.09 13.26 -4.35
CA PHE A 78 -17.64 13.18 -4.30
C PHE A 78 -17.25 11.99 -3.42
N LEU A 79 -16.52 11.03 -3.99
CA LEU A 79 -16.03 9.85 -3.30
C LEU A 79 -14.51 9.82 -3.34
N SER A 80 -13.89 9.73 -2.17
CA SER A 80 -12.45 9.46 -2.04
C SER A 80 -12.25 8.08 -1.45
N VAL A 81 -11.55 7.21 -2.17
CA VAL A 81 -11.17 5.87 -1.72
C VAL A 81 -9.66 5.84 -1.53
N SER A 82 -9.21 5.58 -0.32
CA SER A 82 -7.79 5.54 0.03
C SER A 82 -7.44 4.17 0.56
N TYR A 83 -6.46 3.53 -0.06
CA TYR A 83 -5.94 2.23 0.34
C TYR A 83 -4.65 2.42 1.14
N ASP A 84 -4.47 1.65 2.21
CA ASP A 84 -3.23 1.66 2.99
C ASP A 84 -2.18 0.73 2.35
N GLU A 85 -2.66 -0.35 1.72
CA GLU A 85 -1.80 -1.26 0.98
C GLU A 85 -1.18 -0.54 -0.23
N PRO A 86 0.08 -0.81 -0.55
CA PRO A 86 0.94 -1.90 -0.07
C PRO A 86 1.79 -1.55 1.16
N HIS A 87 1.39 -0.59 2.00
CA HIS A 87 2.14 -0.24 3.23
C HIS A 87 2.46 -1.49 4.06
N GLY A 88 3.64 -1.49 4.68
CA GLY A 88 4.04 -2.63 5.53
C GLY A 88 3.08 -2.86 6.71
N PRO A 89 2.80 -4.14 6.98
CA PRO A 89 3.52 -5.37 6.61
C PRO A 89 3.19 -5.99 5.24
N SER A 90 2.52 -5.28 4.34
CA SER A 90 2.21 -5.73 2.97
C SER A 90 1.38 -7.02 2.94
N LEU A 91 0.30 -7.04 3.70
CA LEU A 91 -0.59 -8.18 3.81
C LEU A 91 -1.47 -8.31 2.57
N CYS A 92 -1.44 -9.45 1.93
CA CYS A 92 -2.34 -9.78 0.83
C CYS A 92 -2.76 -11.25 0.87
N PRO A 93 -4.01 -11.57 0.46
CA PRO A 93 -4.50 -12.94 0.47
C PRO A 93 -3.95 -13.76 -0.69
N ALA A 94 -4.12 -15.09 -0.64
CA ALA A 94 -3.86 -15.92 -1.80
C ALA A 94 -4.80 -15.53 -2.98
N PRO A 95 -4.32 -15.61 -4.24
CA PRO A 95 -3.01 -16.09 -4.67
C PRO A 95 -1.92 -15.00 -4.66
N PHE A 96 -2.23 -13.77 -4.30
CA PHE A 96 -1.34 -12.61 -4.41
C PHE A 96 -0.11 -12.73 -3.53
N ASN A 97 -0.24 -13.31 -2.33
CA ASN A 97 0.85 -13.52 -1.39
C ASN A 97 1.99 -14.42 -1.95
N HIS A 98 1.70 -15.24 -2.95
CA HIS A 98 2.66 -16.13 -3.61
C HIS A 98 2.96 -15.76 -5.06
N MET A 99 2.30 -14.72 -5.60
CA MET A 99 2.38 -14.36 -7.02
C MET A 99 3.80 -14.04 -7.49
N TYR A 100 4.62 -13.53 -6.60
CA TYR A 100 5.99 -13.09 -6.87
C TYR A 100 7.04 -13.88 -6.09
N ASP A 101 6.73 -15.11 -5.69
CA ASP A 101 7.70 -15.98 -5.02
C ASP A 101 8.96 -16.15 -5.87
N GLY A 102 10.12 -15.99 -5.25
CA GLY A 102 11.40 -16.07 -5.93
C GLY A 102 11.80 -14.83 -6.75
N PHE A 103 11.03 -13.75 -6.71
CA PHE A 103 11.41 -12.49 -7.36
C PHE A 103 12.74 -11.97 -6.82
N LYS A 104 13.60 -11.49 -7.75
CA LYS A 104 14.92 -10.90 -7.44
C LYS A 104 15.10 -9.61 -8.24
N PHE A 105 15.88 -8.71 -7.68
CA PHE A 105 16.31 -7.49 -8.40
C PHE A 105 17.42 -7.81 -9.40
N ASP A 106 17.08 -8.33 -10.58
CA ASP A 106 18.11 -8.75 -11.52
C ASP A 106 18.74 -7.60 -12.31
N ASP A 107 17.99 -6.59 -12.71
CA ASP A 107 18.47 -5.57 -13.64
C ASP A 107 18.02 -4.13 -13.34
N CYS A 108 18.07 -3.69 -12.09
CA CYS A 108 17.88 -2.28 -11.79
C CYS A 108 19.15 -1.50 -12.23
N PRO A 109 19.09 -0.70 -13.30
CA PRO A 109 20.31 -0.09 -13.87
C PRO A 109 21.03 0.87 -12.92
N ASN A 110 20.31 1.45 -11.98
CA ASN A 110 20.82 2.39 -10.98
C ASN A 110 21.16 1.73 -9.63
N PHE A 111 21.05 0.41 -9.54
CA PHE A 111 21.38 -0.33 -8.32
C PHE A 111 22.85 -0.15 -7.91
N GLN A 112 23.76 0.01 -8.88
CA GLN A 112 25.19 0.17 -8.64
C GLN A 112 25.60 1.61 -8.28
N ASP A 113 24.66 2.56 -8.20
CA ASP A 113 24.98 3.93 -7.80
C ASP A 113 25.58 3.94 -6.39
N ASP A 114 26.80 4.47 -6.28
CA ASP A 114 27.53 4.60 -5.01
C ASP A 114 27.09 5.81 -4.18
N LEU A 115 26.17 6.60 -4.72
CA LEU A 115 25.67 7.84 -4.13
C LEU A 115 26.75 8.90 -3.83
N SER A 116 27.97 8.76 -4.37
CA SER A 116 29.11 9.64 -4.06
C SER A 116 28.83 11.11 -4.38
N LYS A 117 28.00 11.36 -5.41
CA LYS A 117 27.59 12.69 -5.85
C LYS A 117 26.24 13.14 -5.32
N LYS A 118 25.64 12.35 -4.43
CA LYS A 118 24.33 12.63 -3.85
C LYS A 118 24.43 13.28 -2.47
N PRO A 119 23.36 13.95 -2.01
CA PRO A 119 23.32 14.53 -0.66
C PRO A 119 23.67 13.53 0.44
N PHE A 120 24.31 14.03 1.50
CA PHE A 120 24.75 13.21 2.64
C PHE A 120 23.63 12.33 3.20
N MET A 121 22.41 12.86 3.31
CA MET A 121 21.27 12.12 3.86
C MET A 121 20.92 10.85 3.06
N GLN A 122 21.03 10.89 1.72
CA GLN A 122 20.79 9.71 0.90
C GLN A 122 21.83 8.61 1.15
N ARG A 123 23.10 8.99 1.30
CA ARG A 123 24.18 8.07 1.68
C ARG A 123 23.96 7.50 3.09
N LEU A 124 23.52 8.33 4.02
CA LEU A 124 23.21 7.92 5.38
C LEU A 124 22.07 6.88 5.41
N TRP A 125 21.02 7.10 4.61
CA TRP A 125 19.89 6.16 4.52
C TRP A 125 20.28 4.85 3.85
N ALA A 126 21.13 4.87 2.84
CA ALA A 126 21.68 3.64 2.26
C ALA A 126 22.47 2.83 3.32
N GLY A 127 23.14 3.52 4.24
CA GLY A 127 23.83 2.90 5.36
C GLY A 127 24.75 1.76 4.94
N LYS A 128 24.60 0.60 5.58
CA LYS A 128 25.38 -0.60 5.25
C LYS A 128 25.12 -1.14 3.83
N LYS A 129 23.94 -0.88 3.28
CA LYS A 129 23.55 -1.34 1.93
C LYS A 129 24.33 -0.62 0.83
N LEU A 130 24.93 0.55 1.13
CA LEU A 130 25.77 1.31 0.18
C LEU A 130 26.93 0.47 -0.38
N HIS A 131 27.45 -0.45 0.41
CA HIS A 131 28.56 -1.32 0.04
C HIS A 131 28.17 -2.80 -0.07
N ALA A 132 26.90 -3.12 0.15
CA ALA A 132 26.44 -4.49 0.07
C ALA A 132 26.43 -5.00 -1.38
N ALA A 133 26.78 -6.26 -1.56
CA ALA A 133 26.61 -6.92 -2.84
C ALA A 133 25.12 -7.12 -3.17
N LYS A 134 24.78 -7.20 -4.47
CA LYS A 134 23.41 -7.41 -4.94
C LYS A 134 22.78 -8.65 -4.29
N ASP A 135 23.51 -9.74 -4.19
CA ASP A 135 23.01 -10.97 -3.58
C ASP A 135 22.71 -10.83 -2.09
N GLU A 136 23.45 -10.00 -1.37
CA GLU A 136 23.18 -9.72 0.04
C GLU A 136 21.90 -8.91 0.20
N ILE A 137 21.64 -7.97 -0.71
CA ILE A 137 20.42 -7.18 -0.72
C ILE A 137 19.22 -8.04 -1.10
N ASN A 138 19.36 -8.90 -2.09
CA ASN A 138 18.32 -9.86 -2.48
C ASN A 138 17.94 -10.80 -1.34
N LYS A 139 18.91 -11.24 -0.53
CA LYS A 139 18.64 -12.04 0.68
C LYS A 139 17.93 -11.28 1.79
N SER A 140 18.15 -9.96 1.87
CA SER A 140 17.53 -9.10 2.89
C SER A 140 16.16 -8.56 2.49
N SER A 141 15.70 -8.86 1.27
CA SER A 141 14.45 -8.34 0.70
C SER A 141 13.29 -9.34 0.73
N ASP A 142 13.24 -10.19 1.76
CA ASP A 142 12.20 -11.23 1.92
C ASP A 142 10.76 -10.67 1.88
N GLY A 143 10.60 -9.36 2.16
CA GLY A 143 9.32 -8.67 2.04
C GLY A 143 8.96 -8.17 0.64
N LEU A 144 9.88 -8.26 -0.35
CA LEU A 144 9.63 -7.68 -1.67
C LEU A 144 8.54 -8.42 -2.45
N SER A 145 8.56 -9.73 -2.44
CA SER A 145 7.53 -10.54 -3.11
C SER A 145 6.14 -10.25 -2.54
N LEU A 146 6.03 -10.12 -1.22
CA LEU A 146 4.79 -9.71 -0.57
C LEU A 146 4.37 -8.29 -0.94
N PHE A 147 5.32 -7.34 -0.97
CA PHE A 147 5.03 -5.97 -1.40
C PHE A 147 4.47 -5.92 -2.82
N LEU A 148 5.09 -6.66 -3.76
CA LEU A 148 4.61 -6.75 -5.14
C LEU A 148 3.25 -7.47 -5.24
N GLY A 149 3.06 -8.54 -4.49
CA GLY A 149 1.78 -9.23 -4.38
C GLY A 149 0.68 -8.34 -3.82
N CYS A 150 1.01 -7.56 -2.80
CA CYS A 150 0.10 -6.60 -2.20
C CYS A 150 -0.30 -5.48 -3.17
N ASN A 151 0.62 -5.01 -4.02
CA ASN A 151 0.30 -4.08 -5.11
C ASN A 151 -0.70 -4.69 -6.09
N SER A 152 -0.48 -5.95 -6.51
CA SER A 152 -1.41 -6.64 -7.41
C SER A 152 -2.77 -6.88 -6.77
N PHE A 153 -2.81 -7.11 -5.47
CA PHE A 153 -4.06 -7.23 -4.74
C PHE A 153 -4.83 -5.91 -4.67
N VAL A 154 -4.15 -4.81 -4.38
CA VAL A 154 -4.78 -3.48 -4.38
C VAL A 154 -5.27 -3.11 -5.78
N ASP A 155 -4.51 -3.39 -6.83
CA ASP A 155 -4.93 -3.18 -8.22
C ASP A 155 -6.22 -3.94 -8.53
N TYR A 156 -6.32 -5.19 -8.08
CA TYR A 156 -7.55 -5.97 -8.17
C TYR A 156 -8.72 -5.29 -7.43
N GLU A 157 -8.52 -4.83 -6.21
CA GLU A 157 -9.55 -4.16 -5.42
C GLU A 157 -9.99 -2.83 -6.05
N ILE A 158 -9.06 -2.05 -6.57
CA ILE A 158 -9.34 -0.83 -7.36
C ILE A 158 -10.19 -1.19 -8.58
N GLY A 159 -9.84 -2.26 -9.28
CA GLY A 159 -10.61 -2.77 -10.43
C GLY A 159 -12.06 -3.03 -10.09
N ARG A 160 -12.36 -3.64 -8.94
CA ARG A 160 -13.73 -3.89 -8.46
C ARG A 160 -14.54 -2.59 -8.30
N VAL A 161 -13.91 -1.56 -7.73
CA VAL A 161 -14.56 -0.25 -7.57
C VAL A 161 -14.77 0.43 -8.92
N LEU A 162 -13.78 0.39 -9.82
CA LEU A 162 -13.89 0.96 -11.16
C LEU A 162 -14.98 0.27 -11.99
N ASP A 163 -15.13 -1.04 -11.87
CA ASP A 163 -16.19 -1.77 -12.56
C ASP A 163 -17.57 -1.36 -12.03
N LYS A 164 -17.70 -1.16 -10.71
CA LYS A 164 -18.94 -0.63 -10.13
C LYS A 164 -19.22 0.80 -10.62
N ILE A 165 -18.21 1.67 -10.72
CA ILE A 165 -18.39 3.03 -11.28
C ILE A 165 -18.90 2.96 -12.72
N LYS A 166 -18.31 2.11 -13.58
CA LYS A 166 -18.78 1.93 -14.95
C LYS A 166 -20.25 1.48 -15.03
N GLU A 167 -20.67 0.65 -14.06
CA GLU A 167 -22.04 0.13 -13.99
C GLU A 167 -23.05 1.21 -13.60
N VAL A 168 -22.77 1.99 -12.55
CA VAL A 168 -23.78 2.84 -11.89
C VAL A 168 -23.59 4.34 -12.09
N ALA A 169 -22.40 4.78 -12.51
CA ALA A 169 -22.04 6.19 -12.71
C ALA A 169 -21.04 6.34 -13.87
N PRO A 170 -21.39 5.91 -15.11
CA PRO A 170 -20.46 5.86 -16.23
C PRO A 170 -19.88 7.19 -16.66
N ASP A 171 -20.55 8.31 -16.31
CA ASP A 171 -20.11 9.68 -16.63
C ASP A 171 -19.28 10.30 -15.49
N ALA A 172 -19.00 9.56 -14.42
CA ALA A 172 -18.19 10.06 -13.31
C ALA A 172 -16.75 10.32 -13.75
N MET A 173 -16.19 11.46 -13.36
CA MET A 173 -14.76 11.70 -13.49
C MET A 173 -14.01 10.87 -12.47
N VAL A 174 -13.07 10.05 -12.92
CA VAL A 174 -12.19 9.25 -12.07
C VAL A 174 -10.78 9.83 -12.09
N ILE A 175 -10.23 10.10 -10.91
CA ILE A 175 -8.84 10.52 -10.72
C ILE A 175 -8.12 9.40 -9.97
N PHE A 176 -7.10 8.83 -10.59
CA PHE A 176 -6.21 7.84 -9.97
C PHE A 176 -4.88 8.50 -9.65
N THR A 177 -4.41 8.35 -8.43
CA THR A 177 -3.13 8.91 -7.98
C THR A 177 -2.55 8.08 -6.83
N SER A 178 -1.30 8.32 -6.51
CA SER A 178 -0.61 7.78 -5.35
C SER A 178 0.00 8.93 -4.54
N ASP A 179 0.23 8.74 -3.26
CA ASP A 179 0.90 9.73 -2.39
C ASP A 179 2.42 9.77 -2.64
N HIS A 180 3.04 8.63 -2.93
CA HIS A 180 4.45 8.47 -3.28
C HIS A 180 4.69 7.08 -3.90
N GLY A 181 5.86 6.91 -4.53
CA GLY A 181 6.37 5.61 -4.95
C GLY A 181 7.21 4.92 -3.86
N ASP A 182 7.92 3.87 -4.26
CA ASP A 182 8.92 3.18 -3.44
C ASP A 182 10.22 3.01 -4.23
N MET A 183 11.35 3.11 -3.56
CA MET A 183 12.68 3.00 -4.16
C MET A 183 13.00 1.58 -4.64
N LEU A 184 12.43 0.56 -4.03
CA LEU A 184 12.57 -0.86 -4.40
C LEU A 184 14.00 -1.30 -4.73
N GLY A 185 14.99 -0.78 -4.02
CA GLY A 185 16.40 -1.08 -4.25
C GLY A 185 17.11 -0.15 -5.24
N ALA A 186 16.39 0.72 -5.95
CA ALA A 186 17.02 1.75 -6.78
C ALA A 186 17.99 2.59 -5.94
N HIS A 187 19.19 2.84 -6.46
CA HIS A 187 20.26 3.52 -5.72
C HIS A 187 20.59 2.87 -4.36
N ARG A 188 20.31 1.57 -4.19
CA ARG A 188 20.45 0.81 -2.93
C ARG A 188 19.58 1.36 -1.78
N LEU A 189 18.54 2.09 -2.13
CA LEU A 189 17.58 2.66 -1.21
C LEU A 189 16.27 1.85 -1.23
N PHE A 190 15.57 1.86 -0.11
CA PHE A 190 14.30 1.18 0.05
C PHE A 190 13.29 2.11 0.71
N SER A 191 12.01 1.85 0.48
CA SER A 191 10.94 2.68 0.99
C SER A 191 10.95 4.09 0.39
N LYS A 192 10.19 5.00 0.97
CA LYS A 192 9.94 6.38 0.52
C LYS A 192 10.93 7.43 1.05
N ASN A 193 11.80 7.06 1.96
CA ASN A 193 12.58 8.03 2.77
C ASN A 193 13.62 8.84 2.00
N ALA A 194 13.99 8.41 0.79
CA ALA A 194 15.00 9.09 -0.01
C ALA A 194 14.40 10.04 -1.06
N ALA A 195 13.24 10.51 -0.86
CA ALA A 195 12.25 11.19 -1.72
C ALA A 195 12.75 12.17 -2.82
N ALA A 196 14.05 12.38 -3.00
CA ALA A 196 14.57 13.21 -4.07
C ALA A 196 14.93 12.43 -5.36
N HIS A 197 14.64 11.13 -5.42
CA HIS A 197 14.82 10.31 -6.58
C HIS A 197 13.50 10.11 -7.33
N LYS A 198 13.59 10.00 -8.66
CA LYS A 198 12.45 9.79 -9.55
C LYS A 198 11.63 8.55 -9.15
N GLU A 199 12.29 7.49 -8.72
CA GLU A 199 11.68 6.22 -8.36
C GLU A 199 10.81 6.30 -7.10
N GLY A 200 11.11 7.24 -6.21
CA GLY A 200 10.32 7.48 -5.00
C GLY A 200 9.28 8.60 -5.15
N ALA A 201 9.17 9.20 -6.35
CA ALA A 201 8.22 10.24 -6.67
C ALA A 201 7.06 9.69 -7.50
N ASN A 202 5.90 10.32 -7.37
CA ASN A 202 4.74 10.03 -8.22
C ASN A 202 4.85 10.75 -9.55
#